data_7f78ce0b1b4b0a5bdc113f771ec67291
#
_entry.id   7f78ce0b1b4b0a5bdc113f771ec67291
#
_cell.length_a   1.000
_cell.length_b   1.000
_cell.length_c   1.000
_cell.angle_alpha   90.00
_cell.angle_beta   90.00
_cell.angle_gamma   90.00
#
_symmetry.space_group_name_H-M   'P 1'
#
loop_
_entity.id
_entity.type
_entity.pdbx_description
1 polymer ?
#
loop_
_entity_poly.entity_id
_entity_poly.type
_entity_poly.pdbx_seq_one_letter_code
_entity_poly.pdbx_strand_id
1 'polypeptide(L)'
;MFFIRNKKMVFIKKALLILIICVMLIELVSCGAFDTIESIEYVEIGIPLADRYDKGERARCVWDMAVYDDKLYVGTGDYSSNTGPVDIWSYDLSARAWSNSGSVEDEEISRFCFISGALVAPGIDPQESWELGNYYRLTDSEWEKVRNIPNGVHTFDMVEYDGLIFAGLGVEAGNSPIVCSDDGGKSFFEVDMQKKGVSFDGTGFEIIRVYDFFVFEGELYATLFCEAEERIYDLYRYEDGIFVYENSWDGKIKQRKYISNIIGAKSEFDGKLFFATGNLYVTDDMEKLTAITFPKLEMVCDLCVVDGSLFALCAQKLEDGGYRISVWENNGGRASGFLEIFNFVYSVPPISMVCYEGDFYIGTGDIREANEKNGMVLFIDYSEAKK
;
A
#
# COMPACT_ATOMS: atom_id res chain seq x y z
N MET A 1 3.85 34.14 -65.56
CA MET A 1 3.93 32.81 -64.81
C MET A 1 5.08 32.76 -63.82
N PHE A 2 6.08 33.59 -63.85
CA PHE A 2 7.24 33.58 -62.93
C PHE A 2 6.97 34.22 -61.55
N PHE A 3 6.04 35.17 -61.43
CA PHE A 3 5.78 35.89 -60.17
C PHE A 3 4.99 35.08 -59.11
N ILE A 4 4.20 34.07 -59.49
CA ILE A 4 3.39 33.29 -58.61
C ILE A 4 4.26 32.17 -57.95
N ARG A 5 5.30 31.72 -58.62
CA ARG A 5 6.22 30.69 -58.10
C ARG A 5 7.09 31.20 -56.95
N ASN A 6 7.50 32.45 -56.97
CA ASN A 6 8.33 33.04 -55.92
C ASN A 6 7.54 33.28 -54.63
N LYS A 7 6.25 33.68 -54.69
CA LYS A 7 5.44 33.86 -53.47
C LYS A 7 5.15 32.58 -52.73
N LYS A 8 4.90 31.47 -53.46
CA LYS A 8 4.72 30.12 -52.84
C LYS A 8 5.99 29.63 -52.15
N MET A 9 7.17 29.86 -52.75
CA MET A 9 8.43 29.42 -52.20
C MET A 9 8.83 30.22 -50.95
N VAL A 10 8.50 31.51 -50.87
CA VAL A 10 8.70 32.36 -49.68
C VAL A 10 7.75 31.93 -48.55
N PHE A 11 6.50 31.56 -48.87
CA PHE A 11 5.52 31.10 -47.90
C PHE A 11 5.92 29.76 -47.30
N ILE A 12 6.39 28.80 -48.10
CA ILE A 12 6.89 27.49 -47.65
C ILE A 12 8.12 27.67 -46.75
N LYS A 13 9.06 28.53 -47.08
CA LYS A 13 10.23 28.81 -46.24
C LYS A 13 9.86 29.42 -44.88
N LYS A 14 8.87 30.33 -44.84
CA LYS A 14 8.37 30.90 -43.58
C LYS A 14 7.63 29.84 -42.72
N ALA A 15 6.81 29.00 -43.34
CA ALA A 15 6.11 27.94 -42.65
C ALA A 15 7.10 26.89 -42.06
N LEU A 16 8.14 26.55 -42.83
CA LEU A 16 9.19 25.64 -42.36
C LEU A 16 10.01 26.23 -41.20
N LEU A 17 10.32 27.54 -41.27
CA LEU A 17 11.02 28.24 -40.18
C LEU A 17 10.18 28.31 -38.90
N ILE A 18 8.87 28.58 -39.02
CA ILE A 18 7.95 28.55 -37.86
C ILE A 18 7.86 27.17 -37.29
N LEU A 19 7.78 26.10 -38.10
CA LEU A 19 7.77 24.73 -37.65
C LEU A 19 9.06 24.37 -36.91
N ILE A 20 10.23 24.75 -37.42
CA ILE A 20 11.53 24.52 -36.76
C ILE A 20 11.60 25.28 -35.42
N ILE A 21 11.12 26.52 -35.37
CA ILE A 21 11.08 27.30 -34.12
C ILE A 21 10.12 26.65 -33.12
N CYS A 22 8.94 26.17 -33.57
CA CYS A 22 8.01 25.43 -32.68
C CYS A 22 8.62 24.13 -32.18
N VAL A 23 9.32 23.36 -32.99
CA VAL A 23 10.03 22.14 -32.57
C VAL A 23 11.15 22.45 -31.59
N MET A 24 11.97 23.49 -31.86
CA MET A 24 13.00 23.95 -30.93
C MET A 24 12.41 24.48 -29.60
N LEU A 25 11.25 25.14 -29.64
CA LEU A 25 10.55 25.58 -28.43
C LEU A 25 9.93 24.41 -27.67
N ILE A 26 9.46 23.39 -28.35
CA ILE A 26 8.98 22.14 -27.73
C ILE A 26 10.16 21.37 -27.09
N GLU A 27 11.31 21.30 -27.75
CA GLU A 27 12.52 20.72 -27.18
C GLU A 27 13.06 21.55 -26.00
N LEU A 28 13.01 22.85 -26.03
CA LEU A 28 13.37 23.75 -24.92
C LEU A 28 12.38 23.68 -23.76
N VAL A 29 11.10 23.40 -24.01
CA VAL A 29 10.09 23.16 -22.97
C VAL A 29 10.17 21.74 -22.43
N SER A 30 10.58 20.78 -23.25
CA SER A 30 10.84 19.40 -22.77
C SER A 30 12.22 19.23 -22.12
N CYS A 31 13.17 20.14 -22.41
CA CYS A 31 14.40 20.36 -21.66
C CYS A 31 14.26 21.45 -20.59
N GLY A 32 13.03 21.76 -20.16
CA GLY A 32 12.82 22.43 -18.88
C GLY A 32 13.59 21.62 -17.85
N ALA A 33 14.67 22.20 -17.32
CA ALA A 33 15.40 21.65 -16.23
C ALA A 33 14.38 21.18 -15.19
N PHE A 34 14.12 19.88 -15.12
CA PHE A 34 13.69 19.30 -13.87
C PHE A 34 14.86 19.66 -12.95
N ASP A 35 14.66 20.63 -12.08
CA ASP A 35 15.57 20.85 -10.97
C ASP A 35 15.79 19.47 -10.38
N THR A 36 17.00 18.96 -10.55
CA THR A 36 17.37 17.67 -9.96
C THR A 36 17.33 17.93 -8.46
N ILE A 37 16.25 17.48 -7.83
CA ILE A 37 16.12 17.55 -6.39
C ILE A 37 17.34 16.84 -5.84
N GLU A 38 18.12 17.55 -5.01
CA GLU A 38 19.30 16.99 -4.37
C GLU A 38 18.89 15.78 -3.54
N SER A 39 19.77 14.78 -3.50
CA SER A 39 19.57 13.60 -2.65
C SER A 39 19.54 14.03 -1.20
N ILE A 40 18.50 13.61 -0.46
CA ILE A 40 18.40 13.86 0.96
C ILE A 40 19.25 12.86 1.75
N GLU A 41 19.74 13.28 2.92
CA GLU A 41 20.36 12.36 3.88
C GLU A 41 19.29 11.56 4.63
N TYR A 42 19.60 10.32 4.95
CA TYR A 42 18.78 9.44 5.77
C TYR A 42 19.58 8.82 6.89
N VAL A 43 18.90 8.37 7.93
CA VAL A 43 19.48 7.65 9.07
C VAL A 43 18.92 6.24 9.11
N GLU A 44 19.79 5.23 9.12
CA GLU A 44 19.40 3.84 9.41
C GLU A 44 19.12 3.73 10.92
N ILE A 45 17.85 3.59 11.31
CA ILE A 45 17.50 3.50 12.74
C ILE A 45 17.45 2.07 13.26
N GLY A 46 17.55 1.07 12.38
CA GLY A 46 17.78 -0.32 12.76
C GLY A 46 16.95 -1.35 12.02
N ILE A 47 17.29 -2.61 12.25
CA ILE A 47 16.56 -3.80 11.81
C ILE A 47 16.03 -4.49 13.07
N PRO A 48 14.75 -4.32 13.42
CA PRO A 48 14.21 -4.81 14.70
C PRO A 48 14.35 -6.34 14.89
N LEU A 49 14.29 -7.11 13.81
CA LEU A 49 14.34 -8.57 13.82
C LEU A 49 15.71 -9.15 13.38
N ALA A 50 16.77 -8.34 13.43
CA ALA A 50 18.10 -8.78 12.98
C ALA A 50 18.64 -10.02 13.71
N ASP A 51 18.29 -10.17 14.97
CA ASP A 51 18.77 -11.27 15.81
C ASP A 51 17.89 -12.54 15.72
N ARG A 52 16.68 -12.43 15.15
CA ARG A 52 15.71 -13.53 15.12
C ARG A 52 15.75 -14.34 13.82
N TYR A 53 15.84 -13.68 12.69
CA TYR A 53 15.85 -14.32 11.38
C TYR A 53 17.21 -14.19 10.72
N ASP A 54 17.57 -15.21 9.93
CA ASP A 54 18.81 -15.17 9.17
C ASP A 54 18.88 -13.98 8.22
N LYS A 55 20.07 -13.61 7.83
CA LYS A 55 20.31 -12.46 6.95
C LYS A 55 19.56 -12.62 5.64
N GLY A 56 18.64 -11.70 5.41
CA GLY A 56 17.95 -11.58 4.13
C GLY A 56 16.66 -12.35 4.01
N GLU A 57 16.16 -12.98 5.06
CA GLU A 57 14.85 -13.60 5.01
C GLU A 57 13.73 -12.59 4.78
N ARG A 58 12.70 -13.01 4.02
CA ARG A 58 11.48 -12.25 3.77
C ARG A 58 10.76 -11.87 5.06
N ALA A 59 10.85 -12.71 6.09
CA ALA A 59 10.29 -12.47 7.41
C ALA A 59 10.78 -11.18 8.09
N ARG A 60 11.90 -10.61 7.64
CA ARG A 60 12.40 -9.31 8.10
C ARG A 60 11.75 -8.12 7.43
N CYS A 61 11.10 -8.31 6.26
CA CYS A 61 10.48 -7.22 5.52
C CYS A 61 9.52 -6.44 6.41
N VAL A 62 9.60 -5.11 6.38
CA VAL A 62 8.68 -4.23 7.10
C VAL A 62 7.45 -4.01 6.23
N TRP A 63 6.44 -4.86 6.44
CA TRP A 63 5.23 -4.87 5.61
C TRP A 63 4.38 -3.62 5.80
N ASP A 64 4.25 -3.19 7.05
CA ASP A 64 3.47 -2.03 7.43
C ASP A 64 4.06 -1.36 8.67
N MET A 65 3.73 -0.10 8.85
CA MET A 65 4.11 0.68 10.02
C MET A 65 2.95 1.56 10.47
N ALA A 66 2.82 1.74 11.78
CA ALA A 66 1.84 2.65 12.36
C ALA A 66 2.44 3.43 13.52
N VAL A 67 2.13 4.72 13.60
CA VAL A 67 2.43 5.52 14.79
C VAL A 67 1.22 5.51 15.72
N TYR A 68 1.48 5.12 16.97
CA TYR A 68 0.48 5.12 18.03
C TYR A 68 1.16 5.41 19.38
N ASP A 69 0.62 6.35 20.14
CA ASP A 69 1.13 6.75 21.46
C ASP A 69 2.64 7.03 21.45
N ASP A 70 3.07 7.93 20.54
CA ASP A 70 4.46 8.37 20.32
C ASP A 70 5.46 7.24 20.04
N LYS A 71 4.99 6.11 19.54
CA LYS A 71 5.81 4.99 19.10
C LYS A 71 5.47 4.58 17.67
N LEU A 72 6.49 4.22 16.91
CA LEU A 72 6.38 3.62 15.59
C LEU A 72 6.41 2.10 15.74
N TYR A 73 5.31 1.43 15.47
CA TYR A 73 5.18 -0.03 15.44
C TYR A 73 5.50 -0.56 14.04
N VAL A 74 6.13 -1.74 13.96
CA VAL A 74 6.48 -2.39 12.68
C VAL A 74 5.88 -3.77 12.58
N GLY A 75 5.20 -4.04 11.46
CA GLY A 75 4.64 -5.33 11.08
C GLY A 75 5.62 -6.10 10.18
N THR A 76 5.85 -7.37 10.50
CA THR A 76 6.84 -8.23 9.86
C THR A 76 6.34 -9.67 9.79
N GLY A 77 7.17 -10.61 9.36
CA GLY A 77 6.84 -12.03 9.28
C GLY A 77 6.74 -12.55 7.83
N ASP A 78 6.54 -13.86 7.71
CA ASP A 78 6.35 -14.54 6.41
C ASP A 78 5.51 -15.81 6.60
N TYR A 79 4.21 -15.69 6.39
CA TYR A 79 3.28 -16.82 6.49
C TYR A 79 3.56 -17.91 5.46
N SER A 80 4.19 -17.58 4.33
CA SER A 80 4.52 -18.59 3.31
C SER A 80 5.67 -19.51 3.71
N SER A 81 6.43 -19.15 4.74
CA SER A 81 7.59 -19.88 5.25
C SER A 81 7.45 -20.34 6.71
N ASN A 82 6.26 -20.20 7.29
CA ASN A 82 5.94 -20.58 8.68
C ASN A 82 6.93 -19.98 9.68
N THR A 83 7.11 -18.67 9.66
CA THR A 83 8.13 -17.98 10.47
C THR A 83 7.66 -17.55 11.86
N GLY A 84 6.40 -17.80 12.19
CA GLY A 84 5.81 -17.43 13.49
C GLY A 84 6.41 -18.18 14.69
N PRO A 85 6.08 -17.74 15.89
CA PRO A 85 5.38 -16.52 16.28
C PRO A 85 6.18 -15.26 15.91
N VAL A 86 5.51 -14.15 15.61
CA VAL A 86 6.16 -12.89 15.20
C VAL A 86 6.30 -11.94 16.37
N ASP A 87 7.45 -11.29 16.51
CA ASP A 87 7.64 -10.21 17.46
C ASP A 87 7.25 -8.88 16.86
N ILE A 88 6.38 -8.13 17.54
CA ILE A 88 6.07 -6.75 17.20
C ILE A 88 7.06 -5.85 17.92
N TRP A 89 7.82 -5.10 17.17
CA TRP A 89 8.76 -4.11 17.70
C TRP A 89 8.19 -2.71 17.61
N SER A 90 8.56 -1.87 18.56
CA SER A 90 8.25 -0.46 18.52
C SER A 90 9.52 0.39 18.69
N TYR A 91 9.54 1.51 18.00
CA TYR A 91 10.56 2.54 18.14
C TYR A 91 9.95 3.74 18.87
N ASP A 92 10.49 4.06 20.04
CA ASP A 92 10.09 5.26 20.79
C ASP A 92 10.65 6.49 20.06
N LEU A 93 9.74 7.35 19.58
CA LEU A 93 10.08 8.49 18.74
C LEU A 93 10.85 9.57 19.51
N SER A 94 10.58 9.70 20.83
CA SER A 94 11.24 10.64 21.71
C SER A 94 12.61 10.13 22.20
N ALA A 95 12.64 8.88 22.70
CA ALA A 95 13.86 8.25 23.22
C ALA A 95 14.79 7.76 22.09
N ARG A 96 14.31 7.67 20.86
CA ARG A 96 15.01 7.13 19.68
C ARG A 96 15.59 5.74 19.93
N ALA A 97 14.77 4.85 20.48
CA ALA A 97 15.20 3.53 20.91
C ALA A 97 14.17 2.46 20.53
N TRP A 98 14.66 1.30 20.06
CA TRP A 98 13.84 0.12 19.81
C TRP A 98 13.54 -0.64 21.10
N SER A 99 12.33 -1.19 21.19
CA SER A 99 11.92 -2.15 22.20
C SER A 99 11.03 -3.23 21.59
N ASN A 100 11.15 -4.46 22.10
CA ASN A 100 10.19 -5.49 21.77
C ASN A 100 8.88 -5.19 22.51
N SER A 101 7.80 -4.98 21.75
CA SER A 101 6.47 -4.63 22.27
C SER A 101 5.61 -5.85 22.58
N GLY A 102 6.08 -7.05 22.26
CA GLY A 102 5.40 -8.32 22.48
C GLY A 102 5.54 -9.28 21.31
N SER A 103 5.15 -10.52 21.53
CA SER A 103 5.11 -11.54 20.49
C SER A 103 3.67 -11.97 20.23
N VAL A 104 3.32 -12.14 18.95
CA VAL A 104 2.02 -12.62 18.49
C VAL A 104 2.14 -14.03 17.95
N GLU A 105 1.13 -14.88 18.23
CA GLU A 105 1.14 -16.29 17.85
C GLU A 105 0.63 -16.52 16.41
N ASP A 106 1.05 -15.67 15.50
CA ASP A 106 0.79 -15.74 14.07
C ASP A 106 2.11 -15.63 13.29
N GLU A 107 2.09 -15.92 12.01
CA GLU A 107 3.28 -16.02 11.17
C GLU A 107 3.63 -14.74 10.45
N GLU A 108 2.67 -13.82 10.32
CA GLU A 108 2.87 -12.51 9.70
C GLU A 108 1.89 -11.48 10.27
N ILE A 109 2.38 -10.27 10.46
CA ILE A 109 1.60 -9.04 10.64
C ILE A 109 1.92 -8.16 9.42
N SER A 110 1.01 -8.17 8.46
CA SER A 110 1.17 -7.41 7.21
C SER A 110 0.47 -6.06 7.23
N ARG A 111 -0.32 -5.78 8.29
CA ARG A 111 -1.07 -4.53 8.40
C ARG A 111 -1.37 -4.18 9.85
N PHE A 112 -1.46 -2.87 10.10
CA PHE A 112 -2.06 -2.32 11.30
C PHE A 112 -3.36 -1.59 10.95
N CYS A 113 -4.34 -1.69 11.87
CA CYS A 113 -5.63 -1.03 11.74
C CYS A 113 -5.93 -0.22 13.01
N PHE A 114 -6.80 0.78 12.89
CA PHE A 114 -7.31 1.53 14.03
C PHE A 114 -8.78 1.17 14.25
N ILE A 115 -9.07 0.49 15.35
CA ILE A 115 -10.42 0.05 15.72
C ILE A 115 -10.79 0.62 17.07
N SER A 116 -11.84 1.42 17.12
CA SER A 116 -12.31 2.10 18.34
C SER A 116 -11.19 2.87 19.07
N GLY A 117 -10.28 3.49 18.29
CA GLY A 117 -9.15 4.26 18.79
C GLY A 117 -7.96 3.46 19.30
N ALA A 118 -8.01 2.12 19.27
CA ALA A 118 -6.88 1.26 19.61
C ALA A 118 -6.13 0.82 18.34
N LEU A 119 -4.83 0.61 18.45
CA LEU A 119 -4.04 -0.06 17.42
C LEU A 119 -4.32 -1.56 17.43
N VAL A 120 -4.64 -2.11 16.26
CA VAL A 120 -4.99 -3.51 16.04
C VAL A 120 -4.10 -4.10 14.96
N ALA A 121 -3.63 -5.33 15.19
CA ALA A 121 -2.87 -6.13 14.23
C ALA A 121 -3.69 -7.37 13.87
N PRO A 122 -4.24 -7.49 12.66
CA PRO A 122 -4.79 -8.73 12.14
C PRO A 122 -3.71 -9.81 12.05
N GLY A 123 -4.02 -11.04 12.44
CA GLY A 123 -3.09 -12.16 12.43
C GLY A 123 -3.23 -13.03 11.18
N ILE A 124 -2.13 -13.48 10.64
CA ILE A 124 -2.09 -14.36 9.47
C ILE A 124 -1.39 -15.66 9.86
N ASP A 125 -2.07 -16.79 9.64
CA ASP A 125 -1.63 -18.16 9.95
C ASP A 125 -1.34 -18.34 11.45
N PRO A 126 -2.41 -18.53 12.27
CA PRO A 126 -2.26 -18.81 13.69
C PRO A 126 -1.54 -20.13 13.92
N GLN A 127 -0.66 -20.15 14.91
CA GLN A 127 0.11 -21.34 15.31
C GLN A 127 -0.74 -22.44 15.95
N GLU A 128 -2.00 -22.16 16.24
CA GLU A 128 -2.96 -23.13 16.77
C GLU A 128 -3.79 -23.79 15.65
N SER A 129 -5.01 -24.22 15.99
CA SER A 129 -5.94 -24.76 14.98
C SER A 129 -6.49 -23.66 14.08
N TRP A 130 -6.79 -23.98 12.83
CA TRP A 130 -7.31 -23.04 11.85
C TRP A 130 -8.83 -22.79 11.92
N GLU A 131 -9.49 -23.31 12.96
CA GLU A 131 -10.93 -23.09 13.17
C GLU A 131 -11.27 -21.64 13.47
N LEU A 132 -10.36 -20.93 14.16
CA LEU A 132 -10.52 -19.52 14.52
C LEU A 132 -9.25 -18.75 14.17
N GLY A 133 -9.42 -17.57 13.62
CA GLY A 133 -8.37 -16.58 13.43
C GLY A 133 -8.16 -15.69 14.65
N ASN A 134 -7.02 -15.01 14.63
CA ASN A 134 -6.61 -14.09 15.67
C ASN A 134 -6.61 -12.66 15.14
N TYR A 135 -6.81 -11.73 16.05
CA TYR A 135 -6.29 -10.37 15.93
C TYR A 135 -5.74 -9.94 17.29
N TYR A 136 -4.89 -8.96 17.29
CA TYR A 136 -4.22 -8.45 18.47
C TYR A 136 -4.57 -6.99 18.65
N ARG A 137 -4.97 -6.62 19.87
CA ARG A 137 -5.27 -5.23 20.23
C ARG A 137 -4.22 -4.72 21.19
N LEU A 138 -3.64 -3.57 20.92
CA LEU A 138 -2.72 -2.93 21.83
C LEU A 138 -3.51 -2.26 22.97
N THR A 139 -3.27 -2.72 24.20
CA THR A 139 -3.87 -2.20 25.44
C THR A 139 -2.76 -1.93 26.45
N ASP A 140 -2.68 -0.71 26.98
CA ASP A 140 -1.73 -0.36 28.05
C ASP A 140 -0.28 -0.82 27.82
N SER A 141 0.19 -0.94 26.58
CA SER A 141 1.51 -1.41 26.13
C SER A 141 1.65 -2.93 25.97
N GLU A 142 0.59 -3.70 26.04
CA GLU A 142 0.57 -5.16 25.79
C GLU A 142 -0.37 -5.50 24.62
N TRP A 143 0.02 -6.50 23.82
CA TRP A 143 -0.82 -7.03 22.74
C TRP A 143 -1.77 -8.08 23.29
N GLU A 144 -3.02 -7.69 23.50
CA GLU A 144 -4.09 -8.62 23.88
C GLU A 144 -4.50 -9.45 22.67
N LYS A 145 -4.33 -10.78 22.78
CA LYS A 145 -4.79 -11.73 21.76
C LYS A 145 -6.28 -11.93 21.86
N VAL A 146 -6.99 -11.75 20.77
CA VAL A 146 -8.41 -12.07 20.60
C VAL A 146 -8.55 -13.16 19.54
N ARG A 147 -9.03 -14.34 19.95
CA ARG A 147 -9.17 -15.53 19.11
C ARG A 147 -10.64 -15.92 18.96
N ASN A 148 -11.34 -15.27 18.03
CA ASN A 148 -12.79 -15.47 17.88
C ASN A 148 -13.29 -15.23 16.44
N ILE A 149 -12.41 -15.10 15.46
CA ILE A 149 -12.79 -14.89 14.06
C ILE A 149 -13.03 -16.27 13.43
N PRO A 150 -14.28 -16.64 13.09
CA PRO A 150 -14.58 -17.93 12.51
C PRO A 150 -13.95 -18.06 11.11
N ASN A 151 -13.38 -19.23 10.82
CA ASN A 151 -12.69 -19.56 9.56
C ASN A 151 -11.54 -18.60 9.20
N GLY A 152 -11.04 -17.83 10.16
CA GLY A 152 -10.09 -16.73 9.97
C GLY A 152 -8.63 -17.18 10.04
N VAL A 153 -8.25 -18.26 9.37
CA VAL A 153 -6.84 -18.67 9.27
C VAL A 153 -5.96 -17.56 8.73
N HIS A 154 -6.47 -16.79 7.77
CA HIS A 154 -5.85 -15.56 7.30
C HIS A 154 -6.80 -14.41 7.58
N THR A 155 -6.45 -13.50 8.49
CA THR A 155 -7.13 -12.22 8.68
C THR A 155 -6.26 -11.14 8.06
N PHE A 156 -6.63 -10.64 6.86
CA PHE A 156 -5.78 -9.73 6.10
C PHE A 156 -5.99 -8.26 6.45
N ASP A 157 -7.23 -7.87 6.74
CA ASP A 157 -7.59 -6.49 7.03
C ASP A 157 -8.77 -6.43 7.99
N MET A 158 -8.83 -5.35 8.77
CA MET A 158 -9.96 -5.04 9.63
C MET A 158 -10.31 -3.56 9.53
N VAL A 159 -11.60 -3.25 9.58
CA VAL A 159 -12.08 -1.87 9.53
C VAL A 159 -13.29 -1.69 10.46
N GLU A 160 -13.38 -0.51 11.07
CA GLU A 160 -14.58 -0.06 11.77
C GLU A 160 -15.39 0.84 10.84
N TYR A 161 -16.65 0.49 10.64
CA TYR A 161 -17.56 1.25 9.80
C TYR A 161 -18.98 1.19 10.36
N ASP A 162 -19.62 2.34 10.56
CA ASP A 162 -20.97 2.51 11.10
C ASP A 162 -21.22 1.74 12.41
N GLY A 163 -20.21 1.73 13.29
CA GLY A 163 -20.24 1.04 14.60
C GLY A 163 -20.07 -0.48 14.53
N LEU A 164 -19.82 -1.02 13.36
CA LEU A 164 -19.52 -2.42 13.12
C LEU A 164 -18.01 -2.62 12.87
N ILE A 165 -17.47 -3.77 13.25
CA ILE A 165 -16.08 -4.16 12.95
C ILE A 165 -16.12 -5.27 11.91
N PHE A 166 -15.54 -5.02 10.75
CA PHE A 166 -15.41 -6.02 9.68
C PHE A 166 -14.00 -6.60 9.66
N ALA A 167 -13.89 -7.89 9.33
CA ALA A 167 -12.63 -8.56 9.07
C ALA A 167 -12.66 -9.26 7.70
N GLY A 168 -11.62 -9.02 6.90
CA GLY A 168 -11.40 -9.61 5.58
C GLY A 168 -10.52 -10.85 5.69
N LEU A 169 -10.99 -11.98 5.19
CA LEU A 169 -10.41 -13.28 5.42
C LEU A 169 -9.92 -13.94 4.13
N GLY A 170 -9.00 -14.89 4.29
CA GLY A 170 -8.72 -15.92 3.30
C GLY A 170 -9.42 -17.20 3.72
N VAL A 171 -10.37 -17.66 2.90
CA VAL A 171 -11.22 -18.82 3.22
C VAL A 171 -11.29 -19.80 2.06
N GLU A 172 -11.62 -21.05 2.39
CA GLU A 172 -12.02 -22.04 1.39
C GLU A 172 -13.45 -21.75 0.90
N ALA A 173 -13.74 -22.17 -0.33
CA ALA A 173 -15.08 -22.06 -0.92
C ALA A 173 -16.15 -22.67 0.00
N GLY A 174 -17.25 -21.95 0.13
CA GLY A 174 -18.37 -22.32 1.01
C GLY A 174 -18.47 -21.49 2.30
N ASN A 175 -17.40 -20.80 2.69
CA ASN A 175 -17.39 -19.85 3.80
C ASN A 175 -17.44 -18.42 3.26
N SER A 176 -17.94 -17.48 4.07
CA SER A 176 -17.85 -16.06 3.73
C SER A 176 -16.44 -15.53 3.98
N PRO A 177 -15.84 -14.80 3.00
CA PRO A 177 -14.54 -14.16 3.21
C PRO A 177 -14.64 -12.86 4.01
N ILE A 178 -15.83 -12.49 4.49
CA ILE A 178 -16.06 -11.31 5.33
C ILE A 178 -16.88 -11.72 6.54
N VAL A 179 -16.39 -11.35 7.71
CA VAL A 179 -17.12 -11.46 8.97
C VAL A 179 -17.28 -10.08 9.60
N CYS A 180 -18.29 -9.96 10.45
CA CYS A 180 -18.64 -8.71 11.11
C CYS A 180 -18.90 -8.93 12.59
N SER A 181 -18.63 -7.91 13.40
CA SER A 181 -18.96 -7.84 14.82
C SER A 181 -19.79 -6.58 15.10
N ASP A 182 -20.87 -6.73 15.86
CA ASP A 182 -21.73 -5.63 16.36
C ASP A 182 -21.61 -5.44 17.88
N ASP A 183 -20.71 -6.17 18.53
CA ASP A 183 -20.51 -6.16 19.98
C ASP A 183 -19.10 -5.74 20.42
N GLY A 184 -18.39 -5.00 19.52
CA GLY A 184 -17.05 -4.48 19.77
C GLY A 184 -15.94 -5.52 19.66
N GLY A 185 -16.13 -6.53 18.82
CA GLY A 185 -15.14 -7.57 18.53
C GLY A 185 -15.18 -8.78 19.47
N LYS A 186 -16.21 -8.90 20.30
CA LYS A 186 -16.34 -10.05 21.22
C LYS A 186 -16.83 -11.30 20.50
N SER A 187 -17.65 -11.13 19.47
CA SER A 187 -18.08 -12.20 18.58
C SER A 187 -18.17 -11.70 17.13
N PHE A 188 -17.96 -12.62 16.19
CA PHE A 188 -18.07 -12.35 14.76
C PHE A 188 -19.04 -13.31 14.11
N PHE A 189 -19.76 -12.83 13.11
CA PHE A 189 -20.65 -13.61 12.27
C PHE A 189 -20.36 -13.36 10.78
N GLU A 190 -20.65 -14.34 9.95
CA GLU A 190 -20.46 -14.21 8.50
C GLU A 190 -21.39 -13.16 7.91
N VAL A 191 -20.86 -12.37 6.98
CA VAL A 191 -21.64 -11.38 6.22
C VAL A 191 -21.94 -11.95 4.84
N ASP A 192 -23.20 -11.89 4.42
CA ASP A 192 -23.60 -12.34 3.10
C ASP A 192 -22.97 -11.45 2.01
N MET A 193 -22.55 -12.09 0.91
CA MET A 193 -22.08 -11.42 -0.29
C MET A 193 -22.99 -11.76 -1.47
N GLN A 194 -23.34 -10.74 -2.26
CA GLN A 194 -24.08 -10.94 -3.49
C GLN A 194 -23.22 -11.72 -4.51
N LYS A 195 -23.63 -12.94 -4.82
CA LYS A 195 -22.91 -13.77 -5.81
C LYS A 195 -23.13 -13.23 -7.23
N LYS A 196 -22.06 -12.85 -7.92
CA LYS A 196 -22.11 -12.53 -9.33
C LYS A 196 -21.14 -13.42 -10.10
N GLY A 197 -21.64 -14.56 -10.56
CA GLY A 197 -20.91 -15.48 -11.44
C GLY A 197 -19.86 -16.34 -10.75
N VAL A 198 -19.59 -16.12 -9.45
CA VAL A 198 -18.74 -17.00 -8.65
C VAL A 198 -19.60 -18.04 -7.98
N SER A 199 -19.37 -19.29 -8.27
CA SER A 199 -20.02 -20.40 -7.57
C SER A 199 -19.27 -20.65 -6.26
N PHE A 200 -19.81 -20.17 -5.14
CA PHE A 200 -19.32 -20.54 -3.80
C PHE A 200 -19.81 -21.93 -3.38
N ASP A 201 -20.30 -22.76 -4.32
CA ASP A 201 -20.98 -24.03 -4.02
C ASP A 201 -20.05 -25.24 -3.85
N GLY A 202 -18.76 -25.00 -3.68
CA GLY A 202 -17.87 -25.96 -3.01
C GLY A 202 -17.47 -27.21 -3.82
N THR A 203 -17.44 -27.14 -5.14
CA THR A 203 -17.00 -28.28 -5.95
C THR A 203 -15.52 -28.28 -6.36
N GLY A 204 -14.72 -27.37 -5.77
CA GLY A 204 -13.27 -27.29 -5.98
C GLY A 204 -12.57 -26.64 -4.76
N PHE A 205 -11.28 -26.81 -4.63
CA PHE A 205 -10.44 -26.06 -3.67
C PHE A 205 -10.28 -24.63 -4.20
N GLU A 206 -11.31 -23.82 -4.10
CA GLU A 206 -11.26 -22.43 -4.46
C GLU A 206 -10.85 -21.60 -3.25
N ILE A 207 -9.75 -20.86 -3.35
CA ILE A 207 -9.33 -19.91 -2.34
C ILE A 207 -9.95 -18.57 -2.68
N ILE A 208 -10.70 -18.02 -1.73
CA ILE A 208 -11.33 -16.71 -1.81
C ILE A 208 -10.72 -15.85 -0.73
N ARG A 209 -10.34 -14.62 -1.07
CA ARG A 209 -9.69 -13.70 -0.14
C ARG A 209 -10.23 -12.29 -0.26
N VAL A 210 -10.44 -11.64 0.87
CA VAL A 210 -10.63 -10.21 0.98
C VAL A 210 -9.38 -9.63 1.63
N TYR A 211 -8.55 -8.99 0.81
CA TYR A 211 -7.29 -8.43 1.27
C TYR A 211 -7.42 -7.03 1.84
N ASP A 212 -8.45 -6.29 1.40
CA ASP A 212 -8.57 -4.88 1.70
C ASP A 212 -10.01 -4.43 1.89
N PHE A 213 -10.19 -3.60 2.91
CA PHE A 213 -11.32 -2.70 3.03
C PHE A 213 -10.88 -1.24 2.80
N PHE A 214 -11.78 -0.42 2.35
CA PHE A 214 -11.61 1.02 2.34
C PHE A 214 -12.96 1.74 2.37
N VAL A 215 -12.96 2.94 2.93
CA VAL A 215 -14.11 3.84 2.90
C VAL A 215 -13.85 4.88 1.84
N PHE A 216 -14.82 5.11 0.97
CA PHE A 216 -14.77 6.15 -0.03
C PHE A 216 -16.14 6.83 -0.15
N GLU A 217 -16.18 8.15 -0.08
CA GLU A 217 -17.41 8.96 -0.05
C GLU A 217 -18.43 8.51 1.03
N GLY A 218 -17.92 7.98 2.14
CA GLY A 218 -18.73 7.49 3.25
C GLY A 218 -19.29 6.08 3.07
N GLU A 219 -18.99 5.39 1.98
CA GLU A 219 -19.39 4.00 1.70
C GLU A 219 -18.23 3.03 1.94
N LEU A 220 -18.51 1.85 2.51
CA LEU A 220 -17.52 0.81 2.75
C LEU A 220 -17.42 -0.11 1.53
N TYR A 221 -16.20 -0.34 1.09
CA TYR A 221 -15.85 -1.24 0.00
C TYR A 221 -14.90 -2.34 0.44
N ALA A 222 -14.98 -3.49 -0.24
CA ALA A 222 -14.04 -4.60 -0.12
C ALA A 222 -13.56 -5.03 -1.50
N THR A 223 -12.28 -5.45 -1.60
CA THR A 223 -11.73 -6.08 -2.80
C THR A 223 -11.67 -7.58 -2.64
N LEU A 224 -12.22 -8.31 -3.60
CA LEU A 224 -12.25 -9.76 -3.59
C LEU A 224 -11.25 -10.34 -4.60
N PHE A 225 -10.45 -11.28 -4.12
CA PHE A 225 -9.64 -12.17 -4.93
C PHE A 225 -10.31 -13.57 -5.00
N CYS A 226 -10.38 -14.11 -6.21
CA CYS A 226 -10.84 -15.48 -6.44
C CYS A 226 -9.83 -16.19 -7.34
N GLU A 227 -9.11 -17.19 -6.80
CA GLU A 227 -8.02 -17.88 -7.49
C GLU A 227 -8.51 -18.66 -8.71
N ALA A 228 -9.63 -19.36 -8.59
CA ALA A 228 -10.15 -20.22 -9.66
C ALA A 228 -10.60 -19.43 -10.91
N GLU A 229 -11.00 -18.19 -10.74
CA GLU A 229 -11.44 -17.32 -11.84
C GLU A 229 -10.36 -16.35 -12.30
N GLU A 230 -9.15 -16.41 -11.72
CA GLU A 230 -8.07 -15.44 -11.94
C GLU A 230 -8.54 -13.99 -11.75
N ARG A 231 -9.57 -13.78 -10.93
CA ARG A 231 -10.13 -12.48 -10.62
C ARG A 231 -9.43 -11.94 -9.39
N ILE A 232 -8.89 -10.74 -9.51
CA ILE A 232 -8.02 -10.16 -8.48
C ILE A 232 -8.64 -8.91 -7.86
N TYR A 233 -9.51 -8.22 -8.61
CA TYR A 233 -9.99 -6.89 -8.24
C TYR A 233 -11.49 -6.74 -8.43
N ASP A 234 -12.27 -7.72 -7.99
CA ASP A 234 -13.72 -7.57 -7.90
C ASP A 234 -14.03 -6.68 -6.69
N LEU A 235 -14.81 -5.64 -6.93
CA LEU A 235 -15.19 -4.64 -5.96
C LEU A 235 -16.60 -4.89 -5.46
N TYR A 236 -16.75 -4.90 -4.15
CA TYR A 236 -18.02 -5.05 -3.45
C TYR A 236 -18.25 -3.86 -2.53
N ARG A 237 -19.47 -3.37 -2.49
CA ARG A 237 -19.91 -2.29 -1.60
C ARG A 237 -20.82 -2.85 -0.52
N TYR A 238 -20.65 -2.41 0.73
CA TYR A 238 -21.54 -2.76 1.82
C TYR A 238 -22.85 -1.96 1.74
N GLU A 239 -23.99 -2.64 1.71
CA GLU A 239 -25.32 -2.06 1.61
C GLU A 239 -26.33 -2.96 2.31
N ASP A 240 -27.16 -2.40 3.21
CA ASP A 240 -28.26 -3.09 3.90
C ASP A 240 -27.86 -4.44 4.56
N GLY A 241 -26.66 -4.54 5.13
CA GLY A 241 -26.19 -5.72 5.85
C GLY A 241 -25.50 -6.79 5.00
N ILE A 242 -25.29 -6.55 3.70
CA ILE A 242 -24.60 -7.46 2.77
C ILE A 242 -23.56 -6.73 1.93
N PHE A 243 -22.60 -7.47 1.35
CA PHE A 243 -21.72 -6.92 0.33
C PHE A 243 -22.30 -7.17 -1.06
N VAL A 244 -22.59 -6.08 -1.78
CA VAL A 244 -23.15 -6.09 -3.13
C VAL A 244 -22.04 -5.88 -4.14
N TYR A 245 -22.00 -6.72 -5.20
CA TYR A 245 -21.04 -6.53 -6.28
C TYR A 245 -21.26 -5.18 -6.97
N GLU A 246 -20.23 -4.38 -7.02
CA GLU A 246 -20.25 -3.06 -7.65
C GLU A 246 -19.63 -3.10 -9.06
N ASN A 247 -18.38 -3.54 -9.15
CA ASN A 247 -17.60 -3.47 -10.37
C ASN A 247 -16.43 -4.48 -10.34
N SER A 248 -15.75 -4.64 -11.49
CA SER A 248 -14.45 -5.30 -11.56
C SER A 248 -13.42 -4.38 -12.19
N TRP A 249 -12.26 -4.32 -11.56
CA TRP A 249 -11.10 -3.61 -12.09
C TRP A 249 -10.13 -4.53 -12.83
N ASP A 250 -10.46 -5.81 -12.95
CA ASP A 250 -9.67 -6.77 -13.71
C ASP A 250 -9.50 -6.32 -15.16
N GLY A 251 -8.29 -6.46 -15.67
CA GLY A 251 -7.90 -5.98 -16.98
C GLY A 251 -7.70 -4.46 -17.09
N LYS A 252 -8.19 -3.66 -16.12
CA LYS A 252 -7.93 -2.21 -16.03
C LYS A 252 -6.64 -1.93 -15.25
N ILE A 253 -6.35 -2.75 -14.23
CA ILE A 253 -5.17 -2.65 -13.39
C ILE A 253 -4.03 -3.49 -14.00
N LYS A 254 -2.88 -2.87 -14.17
CA LYS A 254 -1.65 -3.58 -14.53
C LYS A 254 -0.85 -3.83 -13.27
N GLN A 255 -0.99 -5.04 -12.73
CA GLN A 255 -0.15 -5.47 -11.62
C GLN A 255 1.31 -5.59 -12.09
N ARG A 256 2.21 -4.93 -11.41
CA ARG A 256 3.63 -5.22 -11.56
C ARG A 256 3.95 -6.45 -10.71
N LYS A 257 4.61 -7.43 -11.28
CA LYS A 257 4.91 -8.78 -10.73
C LYS A 257 5.61 -8.82 -9.36
N TYR A 258 5.70 -7.71 -8.65
CA TYR A 258 6.68 -7.56 -7.56
C TYR A 258 6.10 -7.09 -6.23
N ILE A 259 4.82 -6.84 -6.16
CA ILE A 259 4.13 -6.53 -4.90
C ILE A 259 3.24 -7.72 -4.59
N SER A 260 3.48 -8.34 -3.45
CA SER A 260 2.78 -9.55 -3.04
C SER A 260 1.34 -9.29 -2.59
N ASN A 261 1.01 -8.06 -2.24
CA ASN A 261 -0.32 -7.67 -1.79
C ASN A 261 -1.08 -6.98 -2.91
N ILE A 262 -2.32 -7.33 -3.05
CA ILE A 262 -3.12 -7.07 -4.25
C ILE A 262 -3.54 -5.61 -4.33
N ILE A 263 -3.88 -4.99 -3.22
CA ILE A 263 -4.01 -3.55 -3.08
C ILE A 263 -3.20 -3.14 -1.85
N GLY A 264 -1.97 -2.69 -2.08
CA GLY A 264 -1.09 -2.29 -1.01
C GLY A 264 -1.61 -1.03 -0.31
N ALA A 265 -1.17 0.12 -0.81
CA ALA A 265 -1.52 1.40 -0.24
C ALA A 265 -2.74 1.99 -0.91
N LYS A 266 -3.62 2.57 -0.11
CA LYS A 266 -4.82 3.29 -0.57
C LYS A 266 -5.07 4.49 0.33
N SER A 267 -5.58 5.57 -0.26
CA SER A 267 -5.93 6.76 0.49
C SER A 267 -7.01 7.55 -0.22
N GLU A 268 -8.00 8.01 0.52
CA GLU A 268 -8.90 9.04 0.05
C GLU A 268 -8.24 10.41 0.20
N PHE A 269 -8.22 11.19 -0.87
CA PHE A 269 -7.66 12.52 -0.87
C PHE A 269 -8.39 13.42 -1.86
N ASP A 270 -8.85 14.57 -1.41
CA ASP A 270 -9.59 15.58 -2.20
C ASP A 270 -10.75 14.98 -3.01
N GLY A 271 -11.58 14.14 -2.36
CA GLY A 271 -12.74 13.49 -2.96
C GLY A 271 -12.40 12.46 -4.03
N LYS A 272 -11.20 11.89 -3.99
CA LYS A 272 -10.76 10.81 -4.88
C LYS A 272 -10.10 9.70 -4.10
N LEU A 273 -10.30 8.48 -4.57
CA LEU A 273 -9.56 7.32 -4.09
C LEU A 273 -8.28 7.17 -4.92
N PHE A 274 -7.13 7.19 -4.24
CA PHE A 274 -5.84 6.83 -4.77
C PHE A 274 -5.45 5.45 -4.24
N PHE A 275 -4.91 4.59 -5.10
CA PHE A 275 -4.41 3.28 -4.68
C PHE A 275 -3.25 2.81 -5.54
N ALA A 276 -2.31 2.10 -4.92
CA ALA A 276 -1.08 1.64 -5.53
C ALA A 276 -1.05 0.11 -5.64
N THR A 277 -0.72 -0.39 -6.82
CA THR A 277 -0.43 -1.80 -7.10
C THR A 277 0.88 -1.91 -7.88
N GLY A 278 1.88 -1.12 -7.47
CA GLY A 278 3.10 -0.86 -8.25
C GLY A 278 2.94 0.22 -9.31
N ASN A 279 1.73 0.47 -9.78
CA ASN A 279 1.33 1.72 -10.44
C ASN A 279 0.38 2.46 -9.50
N LEU A 280 0.29 3.77 -9.64
CA LEU A 280 -0.71 4.57 -8.94
C LEU A 280 -1.93 4.72 -9.83
N TYR A 281 -3.09 4.50 -9.24
CA TYR A 281 -4.39 4.73 -9.87
C TYR A 281 -5.19 5.73 -9.06
N VAL A 282 -6.06 6.45 -9.75
CA VAL A 282 -7.02 7.36 -9.13
C VAL A 282 -8.40 7.17 -9.74
N THR A 283 -9.42 7.25 -8.91
CA THR A 283 -10.83 7.26 -9.32
C THR A 283 -11.63 8.23 -8.46
N ASP A 284 -12.67 8.80 -9.06
CA ASP A 284 -13.67 9.65 -8.41
C ASP A 284 -15.09 9.07 -8.54
N ASP A 285 -15.27 8.00 -9.28
CA ASP A 285 -16.58 7.37 -9.54
C ASP A 285 -16.58 5.84 -9.37
N MET A 286 -15.45 5.25 -8.90
CA MET A 286 -15.22 3.80 -8.77
C MET A 286 -15.34 2.99 -10.07
N GLU A 287 -15.75 3.61 -11.17
CA GLU A 287 -15.91 2.97 -12.48
C GLU A 287 -14.69 3.18 -13.37
N LYS A 288 -14.17 4.41 -13.41
CA LYS A 288 -13.07 4.80 -14.28
C LYS A 288 -11.78 4.94 -13.50
N LEU A 289 -10.81 4.13 -13.88
CA LEU A 289 -9.46 4.20 -13.33
C LEU A 289 -8.56 5.02 -14.24
N THR A 290 -7.92 6.03 -13.67
CA THR A 290 -6.87 6.79 -14.33
C THR A 290 -5.53 6.40 -13.74
N ALA A 291 -4.63 5.88 -14.58
CA ALA A 291 -3.26 5.59 -14.15
C ALA A 291 -2.44 6.88 -14.09
N ILE A 292 -1.76 7.09 -12.97
CA ILE A 292 -0.79 8.16 -12.80
C ILE A 292 0.59 7.58 -13.05
N THR A 293 1.34 8.23 -13.95
CA THR A 293 2.67 7.78 -14.33
C THR A 293 3.71 8.73 -13.74
N PHE A 294 4.63 8.17 -12.96
CA PHE A 294 5.80 8.89 -12.47
C PHE A 294 6.94 8.84 -13.49
N PRO A 295 7.81 9.86 -13.54
CA PRO A 295 9.02 9.83 -14.34
C PRO A 295 9.87 8.59 -14.06
N LYS A 296 10.64 8.14 -15.04
CA LYS A 296 11.61 7.04 -14.89
C LYS A 296 11.01 5.67 -14.54
N LEU A 297 9.72 5.43 -14.82
CA LEU A 297 9.04 4.15 -14.55
C LEU A 297 9.13 3.72 -13.09
N GLU A 298 9.03 4.65 -12.18
CA GLU A 298 9.04 4.37 -10.74
C GLU A 298 7.83 3.51 -10.36
N MET A 299 8.07 2.59 -9.46
CA MET A 299 7.05 1.75 -8.84
C MET A 299 6.54 2.45 -7.58
N VAL A 300 5.23 2.57 -7.41
CA VAL A 300 4.63 3.11 -6.19
C VAL A 300 4.47 1.97 -5.18
N CYS A 301 5.05 2.15 -4.02
CA CYS A 301 5.12 1.17 -2.96
C CYS A 301 4.10 1.45 -1.86
N ASP A 302 3.93 2.72 -1.48
CA ASP A 302 3.03 3.10 -0.40
C ASP A 302 2.46 4.52 -0.58
N LEU A 303 1.39 4.82 0.16
CA LEU A 303 0.70 6.11 0.18
C LEU A 303 0.38 6.51 1.62
N CYS A 304 0.51 7.79 1.94
CA CYS A 304 -0.05 8.32 3.18
C CYS A 304 -0.63 9.72 2.98
N VAL A 305 -1.67 10.06 3.74
CA VAL A 305 -2.27 11.40 3.76
C VAL A 305 -2.02 12.02 5.13
N VAL A 306 -1.32 13.15 5.13
CA VAL A 306 -0.97 13.90 6.33
C VAL A 306 -1.08 15.39 6.04
N ASP A 307 -1.67 16.16 6.95
CA ASP A 307 -1.74 17.62 6.92
C ASP A 307 -2.29 18.19 5.59
N GLY A 308 -3.23 17.49 4.97
CA GLY A 308 -3.86 17.92 3.71
C GLY A 308 -3.01 17.71 2.47
N SER A 309 -1.97 16.88 2.54
CA SER A 309 -1.16 16.41 1.41
C SER A 309 -1.22 14.89 1.30
N LEU A 310 -1.21 14.39 0.06
CA LEU A 310 -1.03 12.97 -0.25
C LEU A 310 0.42 12.73 -0.65
N PHE A 311 1.09 11.81 0.03
CA PHE A 311 2.46 11.40 -0.27
C PHE A 311 2.46 10.01 -0.92
N ALA A 312 3.30 9.84 -1.94
CA ALA A 312 3.53 8.57 -2.62
C ALA A 312 5.00 8.16 -2.48
N LEU A 313 5.24 7.01 -1.88
CA LEU A 313 6.55 6.37 -1.81
C LEU A 313 6.80 5.61 -3.10
N CYS A 314 7.88 5.95 -3.79
CA CYS A 314 8.23 5.36 -5.07
C CYS A 314 9.62 4.73 -5.07
N ALA A 315 9.81 3.74 -5.93
CA ALA A 315 11.09 3.09 -6.13
C ALA A 315 11.39 2.82 -7.60
N GLN A 316 12.63 3.05 -8.00
CA GLN A 316 13.17 2.66 -9.30
C GLN A 316 14.39 1.76 -9.10
N LYS A 317 14.37 0.54 -9.64
CA LYS A 317 15.56 -0.32 -9.65
C LYS A 317 16.62 0.27 -10.57
N LEU A 318 17.84 0.41 -10.06
CA LEU A 318 19.01 0.92 -10.79
C LEU A 318 19.77 -0.21 -11.49
N GLU A 319 20.54 0.14 -12.52
CA GLU A 319 21.34 -0.84 -13.28
C GLU A 319 22.44 -1.48 -12.45
N ASP A 320 22.95 -0.80 -11.44
CA ASP A 320 23.98 -1.28 -10.50
C ASP A 320 23.44 -2.17 -9.38
N GLY A 321 22.13 -2.41 -9.36
CA GLY A 321 21.45 -3.31 -8.41
C GLY A 321 20.83 -2.64 -7.20
N GLY A 322 21.02 -1.33 -7.00
CA GLY A 322 20.33 -0.56 -5.95
C GLY A 322 18.96 -0.05 -6.38
N TYR A 323 18.35 0.73 -5.53
CA TYR A 323 17.07 1.39 -5.76
C TYR A 323 17.19 2.89 -5.51
N ARG A 324 16.71 3.69 -6.45
CA ARG A 324 16.39 5.07 -6.18
C ARG A 324 15.03 5.09 -5.51
N ILE A 325 14.99 5.57 -4.28
CA ILE A 325 13.77 5.78 -3.50
C ILE A 325 13.42 7.25 -3.58
N SER A 326 12.17 7.57 -3.84
CA SER A 326 11.68 8.93 -3.93
C SER A 326 10.33 9.07 -3.24
N VAL A 327 10.06 10.23 -2.68
CA VAL A 327 8.75 10.60 -2.16
C VAL A 327 8.21 11.77 -2.96
N TRP A 328 6.95 11.65 -3.34
CA TRP A 328 6.22 12.61 -4.16
C TRP A 328 5.03 13.14 -3.40
N GLU A 329 4.83 14.44 -3.39
CA GLU A 329 3.72 15.12 -2.73
C GLU A 329 2.69 15.59 -3.75
N ASN A 330 1.41 15.40 -3.43
CA ASN A 330 0.26 16.01 -4.09
C ASN A 330 -0.55 16.78 -3.05
N ASN A 331 -0.59 18.10 -3.18
CA ASN A 331 -1.28 19.01 -2.25
C ASN A 331 -2.53 19.65 -2.87
N GLY A 332 -3.08 19.11 -3.95
CA GLY A 332 -4.22 19.70 -4.65
C GLY A 332 -5.07 18.72 -5.46
N GLY A 333 -5.09 17.42 -5.12
CA GLY A 333 -6.01 16.40 -5.66
C GLY A 333 -6.01 16.21 -7.19
N ARG A 334 -5.15 16.91 -7.93
CA ARG A 334 -5.03 16.74 -9.37
C ARG A 334 -4.18 15.53 -9.68
N ALA A 335 -4.65 14.65 -10.56
CA ALA A 335 -3.92 13.47 -11.00
C ALA A 335 -2.50 13.77 -11.52
N SER A 336 -2.25 14.97 -12.02
CA SER A 336 -0.94 15.43 -12.51
C SER A 336 -0.17 16.30 -11.53
N GLY A 337 -0.62 16.43 -10.29
CA GLY A 337 -0.11 17.39 -9.31
C GLY A 337 1.00 16.86 -8.39
N PHE A 338 1.57 15.67 -8.67
CA PHE A 338 2.67 15.14 -7.86
C PHE A 338 3.99 15.83 -8.19
N LEU A 339 4.66 16.29 -7.13
CA LEU A 339 6.01 16.84 -7.18
C LEU A 339 6.93 15.98 -6.33
N GLU A 340 8.09 15.63 -6.86
CA GLU A 340 9.14 14.98 -6.08
C GLU A 340 9.62 15.95 -5.00
N ILE A 341 9.60 15.49 -3.74
CA ILE A 341 10.04 16.32 -2.61
C ILE A 341 11.42 15.94 -2.10
N PHE A 342 11.79 14.67 -2.23
CA PHE A 342 13.15 14.18 -2.00
C PHE A 342 13.38 12.82 -2.65
N ASN A 343 14.66 12.45 -2.75
CA ASN A 343 15.09 11.12 -3.16
C ASN A 343 16.43 10.76 -2.53
N PHE A 344 16.74 9.47 -2.55
CA PHE A 344 18.04 8.92 -2.17
C PHE A 344 18.24 7.53 -2.80
N VAL A 345 19.42 6.95 -2.68
CA VAL A 345 19.74 5.60 -3.19
C VAL A 345 19.93 4.66 -2.01
N TYR A 346 19.32 3.48 -2.11
CA TYR A 346 19.44 2.42 -1.10
C TYR A 346 19.59 1.05 -1.74
N SER A 347 20.09 0.07 -0.98
CA SER A 347 20.42 -1.27 -1.52
C SER A 347 19.21 -2.20 -1.68
N VAL A 348 18.11 -1.96 -0.96
CA VAL A 348 16.86 -2.72 -1.03
C VAL A 348 15.67 -1.80 -1.28
N PRO A 349 14.56 -2.31 -1.86
CA PRO A 349 13.40 -1.47 -2.12
C PRO A 349 12.69 -1.07 -0.83
N PRO A 350 11.96 0.05 -0.83
CA PRO A 350 11.03 0.40 0.23
C PRO A 350 9.76 -0.43 0.09
N ILE A 351 9.06 -0.65 1.22
CA ILE A 351 7.77 -1.36 1.26
C ILE A 351 6.70 -0.45 1.84
N SER A 352 6.96 0.16 2.99
CA SER A 352 5.99 0.93 3.77
C SER A 352 6.54 2.29 4.18
N MET A 353 5.65 3.25 4.44
CA MET A 353 5.99 4.62 4.80
C MET A 353 5.02 5.19 5.82
N VAL A 354 5.56 5.88 6.80
CA VAL A 354 4.79 6.73 7.72
C VAL A 354 5.37 8.15 7.70
N CYS A 355 4.50 9.14 7.64
CA CYS A 355 4.85 10.53 7.88
C CYS A 355 4.34 10.95 9.27
N TYR A 356 5.22 11.42 10.12
CA TYR A 356 4.91 11.87 11.48
C TYR A 356 5.65 13.17 11.79
N GLU A 357 4.92 14.19 12.22
CA GLU A 357 5.43 15.54 12.52
C GLU A 357 6.27 16.17 11.38
N GLY A 358 5.96 15.80 10.14
CA GLY A 358 6.64 16.29 8.93
C GLY A 358 7.90 15.52 8.56
N ASP A 359 8.31 14.51 9.32
CA ASP A 359 9.42 13.61 9.03
C ASP A 359 8.91 12.27 8.48
N PHE A 360 9.78 11.53 7.80
CA PHE A 360 9.39 10.26 7.18
C PHE A 360 10.14 9.08 7.77
N TYR A 361 9.42 7.99 7.99
CA TYR A 361 9.93 6.67 8.32
C TYR A 361 9.62 5.73 7.17
N ILE A 362 10.64 5.03 6.65
CA ILE A 362 10.50 4.13 5.49
C ILE A 362 10.97 2.74 5.90
N GLY A 363 10.06 1.78 5.84
CA GLY A 363 10.33 0.35 6.02
C GLY A 363 10.79 -0.28 4.72
N THR A 364 11.81 -1.15 4.81
CA THR A 364 12.43 -1.75 3.63
C THR A 364 12.36 -3.28 3.61
N GLY A 365 12.54 -3.87 2.43
CA GLY A 365 12.70 -5.31 2.26
C GLY A 365 12.59 -5.74 0.80
N ASP A 366 13.43 -6.67 0.38
CA ASP A 366 13.29 -7.34 -0.92
C ASP A 366 12.71 -8.74 -0.72
N ILE A 367 11.50 -8.96 -1.20
CA ILE A 367 10.77 -10.22 -1.07
C ILE A 367 11.33 -11.35 -1.96
N ARG A 368 12.30 -11.06 -2.80
CA ARG A 368 12.84 -11.99 -3.81
C ARG A 368 14.30 -12.34 -3.60
N GLU A 369 15.05 -11.39 -3.08
CA GLU A 369 16.49 -11.53 -2.94
C GLU A 369 16.85 -11.34 -1.45
N ALA A 370 17.57 -12.32 -0.91
CA ALA A 370 18.15 -12.22 0.42
C ALA A 370 19.12 -11.03 0.46
N ASN A 371 18.91 -10.11 1.39
CA ASN A 371 19.76 -8.95 1.58
C ASN A 371 19.90 -8.64 3.07
N GLU A 372 21.12 -8.34 3.49
CA GLU A 372 21.39 -8.02 4.91
C GLU A 372 20.63 -6.75 5.41
N LYS A 373 20.19 -5.91 4.48
CA LYS A 373 19.40 -4.70 4.76
C LYS A 373 17.89 -4.92 4.75
N ASN A 374 17.42 -6.14 4.50
CA ASN A 374 15.99 -6.43 4.65
C ASN A 374 15.54 -6.16 6.08
N GLY A 375 14.43 -5.44 6.22
CA GLY A 375 13.88 -5.03 7.51
C GLY A 375 14.47 -3.76 8.11
N MET A 376 15.35 -3.05 7.38
CA MET A 376 15.85 -1.76 7.83
C MET A 376 14.72 -0.73 7.83
N VAL A 377 14.63 0.04 8.90
CA VAL A 377 13.82 1.25 8.96
C VAL A 377 14.72 2.45 8.79
N LEU A 378 14.36 3.31 7.84
CA LEU A 378 15.06 4.54 7.51
C LEU A 378 14.29 5.73 8.07
N PHE A 379 15.00 6.68 8.65
CA PHE A 379 14.45 7.95 9.10
C PHE A 379 14.98 9.09 8.22
N ILE A 380 14.09 9.97 7.79
CA ILE A 380 14.37 11.15 6.98
C ILE A 380 13.85 12.38 7.72
N ASP A 381 14.80 13.22 8.20
CA ASP A 381 14.50 14.51 8.80
C ASP A 381 14.17 15.53 7.71
N TYR A 382 12.91 15.49 7.25
CA TYR A 382 12.46 16.34 6.17
C TYR A 382 12.07 17.74 6.66
N SER A 383 11.68 17.86 7.93
CA SER A 383 11.35 19.13 8.56
C SER A 383 12.56 20.06 8.63
N GLU A 384 13.77 19.53 8.82
CA GLU A 384 15.01 20.27 8.78
C GLU A 384 15.49 20.57 7.34
N ALA A 385 15.26 19.66 6.41
CA ALA A 385 15.66 19.83 5.00
C ALA A 385 14.89 20.93 4.26
N LYS A 386 13.70 21.30 4.76
CA LYS A 386 12.88 22.42 4.22
C LYS A 386 13.36 23.81 4.68
N LYS A 387 14.25 23.91 5.68
CA LYS A 387 14.77 25.18 6.20
C LYS A 387 15.96 25.66 5.39
#